data_fd52b423f3ab092aa2a2c1245a133ef8
#
_entry.id   fd52b423f3ab092aa2a2c1245a133ef8
#
_cell.length_a   1.000
_cell.length_b   1.000
_cell.length_c   1.000
_cell.angle_alpha   90.00
_cell.angle_beta   90.00
_cell.angle_gamma   90.00
#
_symmetry.space_group_name_H-M   'P 1'
#
loop_
_entity.id
_entity.type
_entity.pdbx_description
1 polymer ?
#
loop_
_entity_poly.entity_id
_entity_poly.type
_entity_poly.pdbx_seq_one_letter_code
_entity_poly.pdbx_strand_id
1 'polypeptide(L)'
;MTEQKTALLELIDKIEHLGQFQDRIDFPTSIGQIWEVFLDDVRNLIEIEVCALFVVDDDSHEFVLEYAYPEDKKTICKKEIKYQIECGIFSWIINRRQPALIPALAFENEKSIVMLPLSTIKRTLGAVMVKTPIKESAMTHENMKLLTMLAKQYSLVLENTLLYDRLKKKHKSLEKANGEIRLLSRKDSLTGCYNRGYLNEHLQHEIKRASRYHHPLSVALCDIDHFKRVNDTYGHLCGDMVLKEFVKRLMSLIRSDMDWLARYGGEEFLLVLPETTFKNAGRLAERLRKQISKKTFKWEGEKITITASFGVTGLDKKVPDEDFLPDDLIETADQYLYQAKNSGRDRVVRGPVSYT
;
A
#
# COMPACT_ATOMS: atom_id res chain seq x y z
N MET A 1 22.70 -8.11 -59.66
CA MET A 1 23.21 -8.90 -58.49
C MET A 1 23.67 -8.02 -57.35
N THR A 2 24.32 -6.89 -57.59
CA THR A 2 24.82 -5.97 -56.52
C THR A 2 23.69 -5.20 -55.84
N GLU A 3 22.72 -4.66 -56.55
CA GLU A 3 21.58 -3.90 -55.98
C GLU A 3 20.66 -4.77 -55.09
N GLN A 4 20.34 -5.99 -55.51
CA GLN A 4 19.54 -6.92 -54.69
C GLN A 4 20.24 -7.35 -53.40
N LYS A 5 21.57 -7.46 -53.44
CA LYS A 5 22.37 -7.80 -52.24
C LYS A 5 22.42 -6.63 -51.28
N THR A 6 22.52 -5.41 -51.77
CA THR A 6 22.48 -4.19 -50.94
C THR A 6 21.12 -3.98 -50.29
N ALA A 7 20.03 -4.14 -51.03
CA ALA A 7 18.68 -4.05 -50.50
C ALA A 7 18.39 -5.11 -49.44
N LEU A 8 18.93 -6.34 -49.62
CA LEU A 8 18.78 -7.41 -48.63
C LEU A 8 19.56 -7.09 -47.33
N LEU A 9 20.78 -6.55 -47.43
CA LEU A 9 21.56 -6.14 -46.26
C LEU A 9 20.87 -5.01 -45.51
N GLU A 10 20.36 -4.01 -46.16
CA GLU A 10 19.59 -2.92 -45.55
C GLU A 10 18.33 -3.44 -44.81
N LEU A 11 17.66 -4.45 -45.38
CA LEU A 11 16.51 -5.05 -44.76
C LEU A 11 16.90 -5.85 -43.49
N ILE A 12 18.03 -6.57 -43.53
CA ILE A 12 18.57 -7.30 -42.40
C ILE A 12 18.92 -6.34 -41.27
N ASP A 13 19.63 -5.25 -41.59
CA ASP A 13 20.02 -4.21 -40.61
C ASP A 13 18.77 -3.60 -39.93
N LYS A 14 17.73 -3.30 -40.70
CA LYS A 14 16.44 -2.82 -40.16
C LYS A 14 15.76 -3.83 -39.23
N ILE A 15 15.78 -5.11 -39.58
CA ILE A 15 15.20 -6.18 -38.75
C ILE A 15 16.01 -6.36 -37.47
N GLU A 16 17.35 -6.32 -37.57
CA GLU A 16 18.24 -6.44 -36.40
C GLU A 16 18.06 -5.27 -35.43
N HIS A 17 17.96 -4.05 -35.95
CA HIS A 17 17.65 -2.86 -35.15
C HIS A 17 16.31 -2.99 -34.41
N LEU A 18 15.26 -3.50 -35.07
CA LEU A 18 13.97 -3.78 -34.45
C LEU A 18 14.07 -4.91 -33.40
N GLY A 19 14.95 -5.89 -33.62
CA GLY A 19 15.15 -7.00 -32.68
C GLY A 19 15.78 -6.55 -31.34
N GLN A 20 16.63 -5.52 -31.37
CA GLN A 20 17.30 -4.96 -30.18
C GLN A 20 16.42 -4.02 -29.37
N PHE A 21 15.13 -3.92 -29.70
CA PHE A 21 14.19 -3.02 -29.04
C PHE A 21 14.10 -3.25 -27.53
N GLN A 22 14.08 -4.53 -27.06
CA GLN A 22 14.00 -4.86 -25.65
C GLN A 22 15.22 -4.40 -24.85
N ASP A 23 16.39 -4.36 -25.48
CA ASP A 23 17.63 -3.91 -24.86
C ASP A 23 17.71 -2.39 -24.68
N ARG A 24 16.84 -1.64 -25.39
CA ARG A 24 16.77 -0.17 -25.33
C ARG A 24 15.73 0.37 -24.33
N ILE A 25 14.95 -0.51 -23.70
CA ILE A 25 13.91 -0.12 -22.73
C ILE A 25 14.15 -0.83 -21.40
N ASP A 26 14.56 -0.05 -20.41
CA ASP A 26 14.68 -0.50 -19.03
C ASP A 26 13.30 -0.55 -18.36
N PHE A 27 12.97 -1.68 -17.75
CA PHE A 27 11.76 -1.81 -16.94
C PHE A 27 12.06 -1.54 -15.45
N PRO A 28 11.17 -0.81 -14.73
CA PRO A 28 9.90 -0.24 -15.19
C PRO A 28 10.10 1.04 -16.01
N THR A 29 9.40 1.14 -17.14
CA THR A 29 9.48 2.26 -18.09
C THR A 29 8.23 3.14 -18.03
N SER A 30 8.31 4.35 -18.60
CA SER A 30 7.18 5.26 -18.78
C SER A 30 6.66 5.25 -20.21
N ILE A 31 5.40 5.66 -20.43
CA ILE A 31 4.84 5.82 -21.79
C ILE A 31 5.68 6.82 -22.61
N GLY A 32 6.26 7.85 -21.97
CA GLY A 32 7.13 8.81 -22.63
C GLY A 32 8.42 8.20 -23.18
N GLN A 33 9.09 7.34 -22.41
CA GLN A 33 10.27 6.61 -22.88
C GLN A 33 9.93 5.66 -24.03
N ILE A 34 8.80 4.95 -23.93
CA ILE A 34 8.29 4.11 -25.02
C ILE A 34 8.07 4.94 -26.29
N TRP A 35 7.46 6.11 -26.14
CA TRP A 35 7.20 7.04 -27.24
C TRP A 35 8.46 7.49 -27.96
N GLU A 36 9.49 7.90 -27.24
CA GLU A 36 10.73 8.38 -27.83
C GLU A 36 11.42 7.29 -28.65
N VAL A 37 11.54 6.07 -28.09
CA VAL A 37 12.14 4.94 -28.79
C VAL A 37 11.30 4.56 -30.01
N PHE A 38 9.97 4.56 -29.88
CA PHE A 38 9.06 4.29 -30.99
C PHE A 38 9.23 5.31 -32.12
N LEU A 39 9.27 6.59 -31.80
CA LEU A 39 9.40 7.67 -32.77
C LEU A 39 10.71 7.53 -33.57
N ASP A 40 11.78 7.17 -32.91
CA ASP A 40 13.08 6.91 -33.54
C ASP A 40 13.02 5.71 -34.49
N ASP A 41 12.41 4.61 -34.04
CA ASP A 41 12.25 3.42 -34.89
C ASP A 41 11.39 3.67 -36.12
N VAL A 42 10.30 4.45 -36.00
CA VAL A 42 9.48 4.82 -37.15
C VAL A 42 10.27 5.68 -38.13
N ARG A 43 11.06 6.65 -37.63
CA ARG A 43 11.92 7.52 -38.49
C ARG A 43 12.95 6.73 -39.28
N ASN A 44 13.46 5.66 -38.69
CA ASN A 44 14.42 4.78 -39.39
C ASN A 44 13.75 3.90 -40.47
N LEU A 45 12.42 3.73 -40.41
CA LEU A 45 11.68 2.95 -41.39
C LEU A 45 11.09 3.79 -42.52
N ILE A 46 10.51 4.94 -42.17
CA ILE A 46 9.83 5.82 -43.12
C ILE A 46 10.06 7.30 -42.75
N GLU A 47 10.03 8.16 -43.75
CA GLU A 47 10.03 9.60 -43.54
C GLU A 47 8.70 10.06 -42.93
N ILE A 48 8.76 10.85 -41.83
CA ILE A 48 7.59 11.32 -41.10
C ILE A 48 7.52 12.85 -41.05
N GLU A 49 6.34 13.40 -41.27
CA GLU A 49 6.02 14.81 -41.01
C GLU A 49 5.37 14.99 -39.64
N VAL A 50 4.44 14.12 -39.30
CA VAL A 50 3.73 14.12 -38.02
C VAL A 50 3.58 12.70 -37.51
N CYS A 51 3.79 12.50 -36.21
CA CYS A 51 3.52 11.25 -35.52
C CYS A 51 2.75 11.53 -34.23
N ALA A 52 1.74 10.73 -33.92
CA ALA A 52 0.94 10.90 -32.71
C ALA A 52 0.54 9.57 -32.09
N LEU A 53 0.70 9.47 -30.77
CA LEU A 53 0.30 8.31 -29.98
C LEU A 53 -1.01 8.59 -29.25
N PHE A 54 -1.98 7.76 -29.51
CA PHE A 54 -3.24 7.71 -28.79
C PHE A 54 -3.28 6.46 -27.93
N VAL A 55 -3.63 6.59 -26.66
CA VAL A 55 -3.78 5.47 -25.73
C VAL A 55 -5.24 5.38 -25.28
N VAL A 56 -5.74 4.17 -25.12
CA VAL A 56 -7.10 3.96 -24.59
C VAL A 56 -7.09 4.24 -23.10
N ASP A 57 -7.90 5.20 -22.68
CA ASP A 57 -8.13 5.47 -21.27
C ASP A 57 -8.97 4.34 -20.62
N ASP A 58 -8.50 3.82 -19.51
CA ASP A 58 -9.12 2.65 -18.86
C ASP A 58 -10.53 2.95 -18.29
N ASP A 59 -10.83 4.23 -17.97
CA ASP A 59 -12.10 4.61 -17.33
C ASP A 59 -13.15 5.03 -18.37
N SER A 60 -12.77 5.89 -19.33
CA SER A 60 -13.67 6.39 -20.36
C SER A 60 -13.76 5.48 -21.60
N HIS A 61 -12.81 4.59 -21.79
CA HIS A 61 -12.62 3.78 -23.00
C HIS A 61 -12.43 4.57 -24.28
N GLU A 62 -12.04 5.85 -24.16
CA GLU A 62 -11.77 6.72 -25.27
C GLU A 62 -10.29 6.72 -25.65
N PHE A 63 -10.00 7.06 -26.92
CA PHE A 63 -8.64 7.25 -27.39
C PHE A 63 -8.15 8.65 -27.04
N VAL A 64 -7.26 8.74 -26.06
CA VAL A 64 -6.68 10.00 -25.59
C VAL A 64 -5.33 10.23 -26.26
N LEU A 65 -5.10 11.43 -26.78
CA LEU A 65 -3.80 11.82 -27.33
C LEU A 65 -2.80 12.05 -26.17
N GLU A 66 -1.83 11.18 -26.08
CA GLU A 66 -0.74 11.27 -25.10
C GLU A 66 0.44 12.08 -25.65
N TYR A 67 0.93 11.72 -26.82
CA TYR A 67 2.11 12.35 -27.43
C TYR A 67 1.87 12.69 -28.90
N ALA A 68 2.51 13.77 -29.35
CA ALA A 68 2.56 14.16 -30.77
C ALA A 68 3.92 14.77 -31.13
N TYR A 69 4.37 14.47 -32.33
CA TYR A 69 5.56 15.06 -32.91
C TYR A 69 5.20 15.63 -34.31
N PRO A 70 5.56 16.89 -34.63
CA PRO A 70 5.95 17.92 -33.68
C PRO A 70 4.83 18.27 -32.67
N GLU A 71 5.20 18.83 -31.53
CA GLU A 71 4.25 19.04 -30.42
C GLU A 71 3.14 20.08 -30.77
N ASP A 72 3.44 21.07 -31.62
CA ASP A 72 2.50 22.05 -32.12
C ASP A 72 1.36 21.45 -32.95
N LYS A 73 1.51 20.20 -33.41
CA LYS A 73 0.51 19.46 -34.21
C LYS A 73 -0.54 18.73 -33.38
N LYS A 74 -0.48 18.79 -32.05
CA LYS A 74 -1.46 18.12 -31.17
C LYS A 74 -2.92 18.41 -31.52
N THR A 75 -3.23 19.67 -31.81
CA THR A 75 -4.62 20.09 -32.13
C THR A 75 -5.14 19.46 -33.42
N ILE A 76 -4.31 19.40 -34.45
CA ILE A 76 -4.72 18.82 -35.74
C ILE A 76 -4.80 17.31 -35.66
N CYS A 77 -3.91 16.66 -34.87
CA CYS A 77 -3.98 15.22 -34.62
C CYS A 77 -5.29 14.82 -33.91
N LYS A 78 -5.74 15.61 -32.92
CA LYS A 78 -7.04 15.40 -32.27
C LYS A 78 -8.23 15.55 -33.24
N LYS A 79 -8.16 16.51 -34.16
CA LYS A 79 -9.21 16.67 -35.17
C LYS A 79 -9.21 15.51 -36.14
N GLU A 80 -8.04 15.08 -36.59
CA GLU A 80 -7.89 13.96 -37.52
C GLU A 80 -8.50 12.67 -36.96
N ILE A 81 -8.12 12.28 -35.74
CA ILE A 81 -8.65 11.04 -35.13
C ILE A 81 -10.17 11.13 -34.99
N LYS A 82 -10.71 12.29 -34.62
CA LYS A 82 -12.16 12.50 -34.48
C LYS A 82 -12.87 12.28 -35.83
N TYR A 83 -12.37 12.85 -36.93
CA TYR A 83 -12.97 12.64 -38.25
C TYR A 83 -12.87 11.18 -38.70
N GLN A 84 -11.75 10.51 -38.43
CA GLN A 84 -11.57 9.09 -38.74
C GLN A 84 -12.54 8.19 -37.94
N ILE A 85 -12.86 8.58 -36.70
CA ILE A 85 -13.88 7.89 -35.87
C ILE A 85 -15.27 8.11 -36.46
N GLU A 86 -15.63 9.37 -36.76
CA GLU A 86 -16.93 9.78 -37.32
C GLU A 86 -17.23 9.09 -38.66
N CYS A 87 -16.21 8.92 -39.51
CA CYS A 87 -16.32 8.20 -40.79
C CYS A 87 -16.31 6.68 -40.67
N GLY A 88 -16.06 6.12 -39.47
CA GLY A 88 -15.99 4.68 -39.25
C GLY A 88 -14.68 4.02 -39.70
N ILE A 89 -13.77 4.74 -40.35
CA ILE A 89 -12.48 4.23 -40.85
C ILE A 89 -11.61 3.78 -39.68
N PHE A 90 -11.58 4.55 -38.59
CA PHE A 90 -10.82 4.22 -37.42
C PHE A 90 -11.26 2.89 -36.78
N SER A 91 -12.56 2.68 -36.61
CA SER A 91 -13.12 1.44 -36.10
C SER A 91 -12.79 0.23 -36.95
N TRP A 92 -12.80 0.41 -38.28
CA TRP A 92 -12.41 -0.65 -39.21
C TRP A 92 -10.94 -1.05 -39.06
N ILE A 93 -10.01 -0.07 -38.89
CA ILE A 93 -8.57 -0.31 -38.67
C ILE A 93 -8.34 -1.05 -37.34
N ILE A 94 -8.96 -0.57 -36.26
CA ILE A 94 -8.83 -1.15 -34.94
C ILE A 94 -9.30 -2.62 -34.93
N ASN A 95 -10.44 -2.90 -35.56
CA ASN A 95 -10.97 -4.25 -35.65
C ASN A 95 -10.07 -5.19 -36.48
N ARG A 96 -9.44 -4.66 -37.53
CA ARG A 96 -8.53 -5.44 -38.38
C ARG A 96 -7.19 -5.73 -37.72
N ARG A 97 -6.79 -4.93 -36.73
CA ARG A 97 -5.51 -5.04 -35.99
C ARG A 97 -4.27 -5.06 -36.90
N GLN A 98 -4.33 -4.37 -38.02
CA GLN A 98 -3.24 -4.26 -38.97
C GLN A 98 -3.07 -2.79 -39.39
N PRO A 99 -1.83 -2.34 -39.61
CA PRO A 99 -1.57 -1.02 -40.16
C PRO A 99 -2.32 -0.80 -41.47
N ALA A 100 -2.83 0.39 -41.66
CA ALA A 100 -3.52 0.77 -42.87
C ALA A 100 -3.09 2.19 -43.31
N LEU A 101 -2.92 2.35 -44.62
CA LEU A 101 -2.77 3.64 -45.25
C LEU A 101 -4.17 4.17 -45.57
N ILE A 102 -4.49 5.37 -45.09
CA ILE A 102 -5.80 5.99 -45.22
C ILE A 102 -5.67 7.46 -45.64
N PRO A 103 -6.70 8.04 -46.28
CA PRO A 103 -6.68 9.48 -46.62
C PRO A 103 -6.67 10.32 -45.34
N ALA A 104 -5.92 11.40 -45.34
CA ALA A 104 -5.97 12.43 -44.31
C ALA A 104 -7.23 13.30 -44.48
N LEU A 105 -7.97 13.53 -43.39
CA LEU A 105 -9.23 14.28 -43.41
C LEU A 105 -9.12 15.71 -42.85
N ALA A 106 -8.22 15.90 -41.88
CA ALA A 106 -8.00 17.21 -41.24
C ALA A 106 -6.73 17.94 -41.74
N PHE A 107 -5.81 17.22 -42.38
CA PHE A 107 -4.58 17.83 -42.89
C PHE A 107 -4.80 18.37 -44.30
N GLU A 108 -4.33 19.59 -44.54
CA GLU A 108 -4.32 20.20 -45.88
C GLU A 108 -3.38 19.43 -46.81
N ASN A 109 -3.71 19.40 -48.14
CA ASN A 109 -2.94 18.75 -49.19
C ASN A 109 -2.97 17.24 -49.27
N GLU A 110 -4.15 16.63 -49.53
CA GLU A 110 -4.37 15.24 -49.99
C GLU A 110 -3.25 14.21 -49.71
N LYS A 111 -2.71 14.23 -48.49
CA LYS A 111 -1.66 13.33 -48.08
C LYS A 111 -2.29 12.16 -47.30
N SER A 112 -1.69 11.01 -47.46
CA SER A 112 -2.11 9.82 -46.74
C SER A 112 -1.50 9.80 -45.35
N ILE A 113 -2.21 9.16 -44.42
CA ILE A 113 -1.70 8.82 -43.08
C ILE A 113 -1.64 7.31 -42.92
N VAL A 114 -0.64 6.83 -42.24
CA VAL A 114 -0.54 5.45 -41.77
C VAL A 114 -1.08 5.38 -40.38
N MET A 115 -2.09 4.55 -40.16
CA MET A 115 -2.65 4.27 -38.84
C MET A 115 -2.17 2.91 -38.38
N LEU A 116 -1.50 2.87 -37.24
CA LEU A 116 -0.91 1.68 -36.63
C LEU A 116 -1.69 1.34 -35.35
N PRO A 117 -2.58 0.34 -35.37
CA PRO A 117 -3.27 -0.09 -34.15
C PRO A 117 -2.28 -0.76 -33.19
N LEU A 118 -2.24 -0.30 -31.95
CA LEU A 118 -1.49 -0.95 -30.88
C LEU A 118 -2.42 -1.92 -30.15
N SER A 119 -2.30 -3.19 -30.49
CA SER A 119 -3.22 -4.22 -30.01
C SER A 119 -2.47 -5.50 -29.62
N THR A 120 -2.88 -6.08 -28.51
CA THR A 120 -2.49 -7.45 -28.13
C THR A 120 -3.61 -8.42 -28.50
N ILE A 121 -3.43 -9.70 -28.23
CA ILE A 121 -4.47 -10.72 -28.47
C ILE A 121 -5.74 -10.39 -27.66
N LYS A 122 -5.58 -9.82 -26.47
CA LYS A 122 -6.66 -9.57 -25.51
C LYS A 122 -7.44 -8.28 -25.80
N ARG A 123 -6.74 -7.18 -26.12
CA ARG A 123 -7.35 -5.86 -26.25
C ARG A 123 -6.57 -4.92 -27.16
N THR A 124 -7.22 -3.86 -27.58
CA THR A 124 -6.57 -2.67 -28.16
C THR A 124 -6.13 -1.75 -27.04
N LEU A 125 -4.89 -1.28 -27.09
CA LEU A 125 -4.26 -0.40 -26.11
C LEU A 125 -4.21 1.04 -26.57
N GLY A 126 -4.21 1.23 -27.92
CA GLY A 126 -4.06 2.53 -28.51
C GLY A 126 -3.92 2.45 -30.02
N ALA A 127 -3.50 3.56 -30.61
CA ALA A 127 -3.13 3.65 -32.01
C ALA A 127 -2.02 4.71 -32.19
N VAL A 128 -1.17 4.49 -33.17
CA VAL A 128 -0.24 5.53 -33.65
C VAL A 128 -0.66 5.99 -35.03
N MET A 129 -0.71 7.29 -35.19
CA MET A 129 -0.96 7.97 -36.46
C MET A 129 0.36 8.54 -36.96
N VAL A 130 0.73 8.17 -38.18
CA VAL A 130 1.94 8.68 -38.86
C VAL A 130 1.54 9.35 -40.14
N LYS A 131 1.83 10.64 -40.25
CA LYS A 131 1.73 11.39 -41.54
C LYS A 131 3.08 11.35 -42.22
N THR A 132 3.09 10.88 -43.46
CA THR A 132 4.29 10.75 -44.27
C THR A 132 4.17 11.57 -45.57
N PRO A 133 5.27 12.16 -46.07
CA PRO A 133 5.29 12.80 -47.40
C PRO A 133 5.29 11.78 -48.54
N ILE A 134 5.52 10.51 -48.22
CA ILE A 134 5.61 9.43 -49.22
C ILE A 134 4.25 9.22 -49.85
N LYS A 135 4.23 9.23 -51.21
CA LYS A 135 3.00 8.91 -51.96
C LYS A 135 2.59 7.45 -51.74
N GLU A 136 1.30 7.18 -51.83
CA GLU A 136 0.72 5.86 -51.64
C GLU A 136 1.42 4.78 -52.51
N SER A 137 1.76 5.15 -53.78
CA SER A 137 2.44 4.26 -54.70
C SER A 137 3.89 3.92 -54.33
N ALA A 138 4.50 4.65 -53.38
CA ALA A 138 5.86 4.43 -52.92
C ALA A 138 5.91 3.71 -51.53
N MET A 139 4.77 3.52 -50.89
CA MET A 139 4.68 2.73 -49.65
C MET A 139 4.78 1.25 -50.01
N THR A 140 5.93 0.66 -49.79
CA THR A 140 6.18 -0.74 -50.15
C THR A 140 5.48 -1.71 -49.16
N HIS A 141 5.20 -2.92 -49.64
CA HIS A 141 4.65 -4.00 -48.81
C HIS A 141 5.60 -4.35 -47.64
N GLU A 142 6.90 -4.20 -47.87
CA GLU A 142 7.95 -4.45 -46.85
C GLU A 142 7.87 -3.41 -45.74
N ASN A 143 7.74 -2.12 -46.04
CA ASN A 143 7.56 -1.07 -45.04
C ASN A 143 6.33 -1.33 -44.14
N MET A 144 5.20 -1.73 -44.75
CA MET A 144 3.98 -2.06 -44.01
C MET A 144 4.15 -3.31 -43.10
N LYS A 145 4.94 -4.30 -43.52
CA LYS A 145 5.28 -5.46 -42.68
C LYS A 145 6.17 -5.04 -41.50
N LEU A 146 7.19 -4.25 -41.73
CA LEU A 146 8.07 -3.74 -40.66
C LEU A 146 7.30 -2.90 -39.64
N LEU A 147 6.43 -2.01 -40.11
CA LEU A 147 5.53 -1.22 -39.23
C LEU A 147 4.58 -2.13 -38.45
N THR A 148 4.12 -3.23 -39.04
CA THR A 148 3.29 -4.22 -38.31
C THR A 148 4.07 -4.90 -37.20
N MET A 149 5.33 -5.27 -37.45
CA MET A 149 6.20 -5.88 -36.44
C MET A 149 6.48 -4.89 -35.30
N LEU A 150 6.81 -3.67 -35.66
CA LEU A 150 7.02 -2.57 -34.73
C LEU A 150 5.77 -2.38 -33.83
N ALA A 151 4.60 -2.18 -34.42
CA ALA A 151 3.36 -1.98 -33.69
C ALA A 151 3.06 -3.13 -32.69
N LYS A 152 3.36 -4.37 -33.07
CA LYS A 152 3.19 -5.54 -32.17
C LYS A 152 4.15 -5.51 -31.00
N GLN A 153 5.43 -5.23 -31.23
CA GLN A 153 6.42 -5.15 -30.14
C GLN A 153 6.06 -4.04 -29.15
N TYR A 154 5.74 -2.85 -29.68
CA TYR A 154 5.33 -1.72 -28.83
C TYR A 154 4.02 -1.96 -28.07
N SER A 155 3.08 -2.70 -28.68
CA SER A 155 1.86 -3.11 -27.99
C SER A 155 2.15 -3.92 -26.75
N LEU A 156 3.10 -4.86 -26.80
CA LEU A 156 3.48 -5.70 -25.64
C LEU A 156 4.12 -4.87 -24.53
N VAL A 157 5.03 -3.97 -24.91
CA VAL A 157 5.71 -3.10 -23.91
C VAL A 157 4.72 -2.12 -23.29
N LEU A 158 3.86 -1.52 -24.11
CA LEU A 158 2.81 -0.61 -23.63
C LEU A 158 1.84 -1.35 -22.68
N GLU A 159 1.42 -2.58 -23.01
CA GLU A 159 0.56 -3.38 -22.12
C GLU A 159 1.24 -3.64 -20.78
N ASN A 160 2.50 -4.05 -20.77
CA ASN A 160 3.26 -4.29 -19.54
C ASN A 160 3.39 -3.02 -18.69
N THR A 161 3.69 -1.88 -19.31
CA THR A 161 3.79 -0.58 -18.62
C THR A 161 2.45 -0.16 -18.00
N LEU A 162 1.36 -0.24 -18.77
CA LEU A 162 0.02 0.07 -18.26
C LEU A 162 -0.41 -0.87 -17.11
N LEU A 163 -0.11 -2.17 -17.23
CA LEU A 163 -0.40 -3.13 -16.18
C LEU A 163 0.42 -2.87 -14.90
N TYR A 164 1.70 -2.53 -15.06
CA TYR A 164 2.57 -2.18 -13.93
C TYR A 164 2.06 -0.94 -13.18
N ASP A 165 1.72 0.12 -13.91
CA ASP A 165 1.17 1.35 -13.32
C ASP A 165 -0.16 1.10 -12.60
N ARG A 166 -1.03 0.28 -13.20
CA ARG A 166 -2.30 -0.12 -12.59
C ARG A 166 -2.09 -0.94 -11.31
N LEU A 167 -1.16 -1.87 -11.32
CA LEU A 167 -0.79 -2.67 -10.16
C LEU A 167 -0.26 -1.78 -9.04
N LYS A 168 0.64 -0.85 -9.35
CA LYS A 168 1.22 0.10 -8.40
C LYS A 168 0.15 1.01 -7.76
N LYS A 169 -0.79 1.51 -8.56
CA LYS A 169 -1.92 2.32 -8.04
C LYS A 169 -2.81 1.50 -7.10
N LYS A 170 -3.15 0.26 -7.49
CA LYS A 170 -3.97 -0.64 -6.64
C LYS A 170 -3.26 -1.02 -5.35
N HIS A 171 -1.96 -1.32 -5.41
CA HIS A 171 -1.16 -1.65 -4.23
C HIS A 171 -1.17 -0.49 -3.22
N LYS A 172 -0.91 0.74 -3.68
CA LYS A 172 -0.97 1.94 -2.83
C LYS A 172 -2.34 2.18 -2.21
N SER A 173 -3.41 1.96 -2.98
CA SER A 173 -4.79 2.08 -2.47
C SER A 173 -5.10 1.03 -1.41
N LEU A 174 -4.64 -0.22 -1.62
CA LEU A 174 -4.83 -1.31 -0.67
C LEU A 174 -4.04 -1.08 0.63
N GLU A 175 -2.81 -0.59 0.55
CA GLU A 175 -2.02 -0.22 1.73
C GLU A 175 -2.72 0.87 2.55
N LYS A 176 -3.26 1.89 1.87
CA LYS A 176 -4.02 2.96 2.54
C LYS A 176 -5.27 2.42 3.24
N ALA A 177 -6.07 1.59 2.56
CA ALA A 177 -7.26 0.97 3.14
C ALA A 177 -6.92 0.06 4.33
N ASN A 178 -5.86 -0.73 4.24
CA ASN A 178 -5.37 -1.55 5.36
C ASN A 178 -4.90 -0.69 6.55
N GLY A 179 -4.25 0.44 6.29
CA GLY A 179 -3.89 1.40 7.33
C GLY A 179 -5.12 1.97 8.04
N GLU A 180 -6.14 2.37 7.30
CA GLU A 180 -7.41 2.87 7.85
C GLU A 180 -8.14 1.80 8.68
N ILE A 181 -8.19 0.55 8.20
CA ILE A 181 -8.78 -0.58 8.96
C ILE A 181 -8.02 -0.82 10.26
N ARG A 182 -6.68 -0.78 10.24
CA ARG A 182 -5.85 -0.91 11.46
C ARG A 182 -6.10 0.22 12.45
N LEU A 183 -6.27 1.46 11.98
CA LEU A 183 -6.60 2.61 12.83
C LEU A 183 -8.00 2.50 13.43
N LEU A 184 -8.97 1.98 12.69
CA LEU A 184 -10.34 1.72 13.19
C LEU A 184 -10.37 0.56 14.19
N SER A 185 -9.48 -0.41 14.09
CA SER A 185 -9.36 -1.56 15.01
C SER A 185 -8.43 -1.26 16.20
N ARG A 186 -8.70 -0.17 16.95
CA ARG A 186 -7.92 0.19 18.16
C ARG A 186 -8.29 -0.58 19.40
N LYS A 187 -9.43 -1.23 19.37
CA LYS A 187 -9.99 -1.94 20.53
C LYS A 187 -9.80 -3.45 20.41
N ASP A 188 -9.60 -4.10 21.54
CA ASP A 188 -9.71 -5.54 21.63
C ASP A 188 -11.18 -5.95 21.46
N SER A 189 -11.46 -6.86 20.53
CA SER A 189 -12.82 -7.24 20.16
C SER A 189 -13.59 -7.96 21.28
N LEU A 190 -12.88 -8.63 22.20
CA LEU A 190 -13.48 -9.35 23.30
C LEU A 190 -13.79 -8.42 24.48
N THR A 191 -12.82 -7.61 24.88
CA THR A 191 -12.85 -6.88 26.15
C THR A 191 -13.22 -5.41 26.00
N GLY A 192 -13.10 -4.84 24.80
CA GLY A 192 -13.38 -3.44 24.51
C GLY A 192 -12.33 -2.44 25.01
N CYS A 193 -11.28 -2.86 25.73
CA CYS A 193 -10.13 -2.01 26.02
C CYS A 193 -9.26 -1.82 24.77
N TYR A 194 -8.19 -1.04 24.85
CA TYR A 194 -7.29 -0.90 23.70
C TYR A 194 -6.56 -2.23 23.42
N ASN A 195 -6.20 -2.45 22.17
CA ASN A 195 -5.42 -3.62 21.77
C ASN A 195 -3.92 -3.34 21.82
N ARG A 196 -3.10 -4.39 21.62
CA ARG A 196 -1.64 -4.30 21.60
C ARG A 196 -1.12 -3.37 20.49
N GLY A 197 -1.81 -3.29 19.34
CA GLY A 197 -1.44 -2.39 18.25
C GLY A 197 -1.53 -0.92 18.67
N TYR A 198 -2.61 -0.54 19.33
CA TYR A 198 -2.77 0.80 19.91
C TYR A 198 -1.72 1.10 20.98
N LEU A 199 -1.44 0.11 21.85
CA LEU A 199 -0.41 0.26 22.87
C LEU A 199 0.95 0.63 22.26
N ASN A 200 1.41 -0.16 21.28
CA ASN A 200 2.71 0.04 20.65
C ASN A 200 2.83 1.40 19.96
N GLU A 201 1.74 1.87 19.37
CA GLU A 201 1.70 3.18 18.70
C GLU A 201 1.69 4.35 19.70
N HIS A 202 0.88 4.24 20.78
CA HIS A 202 0.62 5.36 21.67
C HIS A 202 1.56 5.48 22.88
N LEU A 203 2.13 4.40 23.39
CA LEU A 203 3.02 4.45 24.54
C LEU A 203 4.26 5.30 24.27
N GLN A 204 4.82 5.25 23.06
CA GLN A 204 5.91 6.12 22.65
C GLN A 204 5.53 7.60 22.69
N HIS A 205 4.30 7.94 22.34
CA HIS A 205 3.82 9.33 22.41
C HIS A 205 3.68 9.79 23.86
N GLU A 206 3.21 8.94 24.77
CA GLU A 206 3.13 9.27 26.20
C GLU A 206 4.51 9.44 26.82
N ILE A 207 5.49 8.61 26.46
CA ILE A 207 6.90 8.75 26.90
C ILE A 207 7.47 10.11 26.44
N LYS A 208 7.32 10.42 25.15
CA LYS A 208 7.79 11.73 24.61
C LYS A 208 7.09 12.92 25.28
N ARG A 209 5.80 12.78 25.56
CA ARG A 209 5.04 13.81 26.29
C ARG A 209 5.54 13.98 27.72
N ALA A 210 5.73 12.89 28.44
CA ALA A 210 6.26 12.88 29.80
C ALA A 210 7.65 13.50 29.86
N SER A 211 8.53 13.16 28.90
CA SER A 211 9.85 13.78 28.75
C SER A 211 9.77 15.27 28.54
N ARG A 212 9.01 15.70 27.54
CA ARG A 212 8.91 17.12 27.13
C ARG A 212 8.40 18.04 28.24
N TYR A 213 7.41 17.56 29.02
CA TYR A 213 6.76 18.38 30.06
C TYR A 213 7.24 18.03 31.47
N HIS A 214 8.21 17.13 31.60
CA HIS A 214 8.74 16.65 32.88
C HIS A 214 7.65 16.15 33.84
N HIS A 215 6.60 15.53 33.27
CA HIS A 215 5.53 14.88 34.01
C HIS A 215 5.88 13.41 34.28
N PRO A 216 5.49 12.86 35.44
CA PRO A 216 5.70 11.43 35.68
C PRO A 216 4.78 10.57 34.77
N LEU A 217 5.30 9.44 34.31
CA LEU A 217 4.54 8.44 33.56
C LEU A 217 4.77 7.08 34.19
N SER A 218 3.71 6.35 34.51
CA SER A 218 3.82 4.99 35.04
C SER A 218 3.06 4.00 34.21
N VAL A 219 3.51 2.76 34.26
CA VAL A 219 2.77 1.60 33.70
C VAL A 219 2.59 0.54 34.77
N ALA A 220 1.49 -0.22 34.66
CA ALA A 220 1.24 -1.38 35.47
C ALA A 220 0.84 -2.55 34.58
N LEU A 221 1.73 -3.52 34.43
CA LEU A 221 1.44 -4.78 33.76
C LEU A 221 0.75 -5.71 34.76
N CYS A 222 -0.38 -6.28 34.38
CA CYS A 222 -1.13 -7.18 35.24
C CYS A 222 -1.55 -8.45 34.51
N ASP A 223 -1.68 -9.52 35.26
CA ASP A 223 -2.03 -10.84 34.76
C ASP A 223 -3.01 -11.50 35.72
N ILE A 224 -4.00 -12.22 35.18
CA ILE A 224 -4.99 -12.94 35.98
C ILE A 224 -4.36 -14.25 36.48
N ASP A 225 -4.20 -14.36 37.78
CA ASP A 225 -3.58 -15.53 38.39
C ASP A 225 -4.36 -16.80 38.06
N HIS A 226 -3.64 -17.83 37.57
CA HIS A 226 -4.20 -19.14 37.23
C HIS A 226 -5.36 -19.13 36.22
N PHE A 227 -5.39 -18.18 35.28
CA PHE A 227 -6.47 -18.04 34.30
C PHE A 227 -6.68 -19.32 33.47
N LYS A 228 -5.61 -20.00 33.10
CA LYS A 228 -5.70 -21.32 32.43
C LYS A 228 -6.58 -22.29 33.21
N ARG A 229 -6.48 -22.33 34.55
CA ARG A 229 -7.31 -23.20 35.37
C ARG A 229 -8.80 -22.83 35.31
N VAL A 230 -9.12 -21.54 35.16
CA VAL A 230 -10.50 -21.09 34.93
C VAL A 230 -11.02 -21.66 33.61
N ASN A 231 -10.24 -21.55 32.55
CA ASN A 231 -10.62 -22.12 31.24
C ASN A 231 -10.76 -23.64 31.28
N ASP A 232 -9.81 -24.33 31.91
CA ASP A 232 -9.81 -25.79 32.00
C ASP A 232 -10.98 -26.33 32.84
N THR A 233 -11.45 -25.57 33.85
CA THR A 233 -12.52 -25.98 34.76
C THR A 233 -13.91 -25.59 34.25
N TYR A 234 -14.08 -24.38 33.70
CA TYR A 234 -15.38 -23.78 33.37
C TYR A 234 -15.58 -23.51 31.87
N GLY A 235 -14.58 -23.84 31.06
CA GLY A 235 -14.60 -23.61 29.60
C GLY A 235 -14.23 -22.20 29.19
N HIS A 236 -13.90 -22.06 27.92
CA HIS A 236 -13.45 -20.79 27.33
C HIS A 236 -14.48 -19.64 27.37
N LEU A 237 -15.78 -19.97 27.31
CA LEU A 237 -16.84 -18.96 27.41
C LEU A 237 -16.86 -18.30 28.80
N CYS A 238 -16.59 -19.06 29.84
CA CYS A 238 -16.40 -18.54 31.19
C CYS A 238 -15.16 -17.67 31.29
N GLY A 239 -14.04 -18.09 30.70
CA GLY A 239 -12.81 -17.30 30.63
C GLY A 239 -13.06 -15.96 29.94
N ASP A 240 -13.78 -15.96 28.83
CA ASP A 240 -14.15 -14.74 28.09
C ASP A 240 -14.98 -13.78 28.95
N MET A 241 -15.94 -14.28 29.70
CA MET A 241 -16.73 -13.50 30.67
C MET A 241 -15.83 -12.93 31.77
N VAL A 242 -14.89 -13.72 32.29
CA VAL A 242 -13.93 -13.28 33.31
C VAL A 242 -13.06 -12.14 32.77
N LEU A 243 -12.53 -12.25 31.55
CA LEU A 243 -11.75 -11.20 30.93
C LEU A 243 -12.54 -9.88 30.75
N LYS A 244 -13.80 -9.97 30.30
CA LYS A 244 -14.68 -8.79 30.14
C LYS A 244 -14.93 -8.11 31.50
N GLU A 245 -15.29 -8.87 32.50
CA GLU A 245 -15.60 -8.34 33.83
C GLU A 245 -14.32 -7.83 34.52
N PHE A 246 -13.17 -8.48 34.31
CA PHE A 246 -11.86 -8.03 34.81
C PHE A 246 -11.54 -6.63 34.25
N VAL A 247 -11.61 -6.42 32.94
CA VAL A 247 -11.40 -5.11 32.31
C VAL A 247 -12.38 -4.07 32.84
N LYS A 248 -13.66 -4.41 32.99
CA LYS A 248 -14.66 -3.51 33.56
C LYS A 248 -14.30 -3.06 34.98
N ARG A 249 -13.79 -3.96 35.81
CA ARG A 249 -13.31 -3.63 37.16
C ARG A 249 -12.08 -2.77 37.17
N LEU A 250 -11.11 -3.03 36.26
CA LEU A 250 -9.94 -2.17 36.11
C LEU A 250 -10.35 -0.76 35.69
N MET A 251 -11.18 -0.65 34.66
CA MET A 251 -11.65 0.64 34.13
C MET A 251 -12.46 1.46 35.14
N SER A 252 -13.11 0.81 36.10
CA SER A 252 -13.94 1.51 37.11
C SER A 252 -13.16 2.32 38.15
N LEU A 253 -11.85 2.13 38.27
CA LEU A 253 -11.00 2.80 39.27
C LEU A 253 -9.93 3.72 38.67
N ILE A 254 -9.76 3.71 37.36
CA ILE A 254 -8.84 4.59 36.65
C ILE A 254 -9.56 5.85 36.15
N ARG A 255 -8.79 6.89 35.84
CA ARG A 255 -9.32 8.18 35.35
C ARG A 255 -9.61 8.02 33.85
N SER A 256 -10.90 8.13 33.47
CA SER A 256 -11.35 7.93 32.08
C SER A 256 -10.73 8.85 31.06
N ASP A 257 -10.28 10.05 31.51
CA ASP A 257 -9.82 11.12 30.61
C ASP A 257 -8.31 11.07 30.37
N MET A 258 -7.56 10.34 31.20
CA MET A 258 -6.08 10.35 31.17
C MET A 258 -5.49 8.96 31.15
N ASP A 259 -6.06 8.06 31.97
CA ASP A 259 -5.54 6.70 32.13
C ASP A 259 -6.16 5.79 31.06
N TRP A 260 -5.41 4.85 30.59
CA TRP A 260 -5.95 3.89 29.63
C TRP A 260 -5.40 2.49 29.84
N LEU A 261 -6.16 1.51 29.34
CA LEU A 261 -5.91 0.10 29.49
C LEU A 261 -5.82 -0.55 28.13
N ALA A 262 -4.79 -1.35 27.91
CA ALA A 262 -4.64 -2.19 26.73
C ALA A 262 -4.51 -3.67 27.10
N ARG A 263 -5.05 -4.54 26.27
CA ARG A 263 -4.78 -5.97 26.33
C ARG A 263 -3.43 -6.23 25.67
N TYR A 264 -2.47 -6.67 26.47
CA TYR A 264 -1.11 -6.95 25.99
C TYR A 264 -1.03 -8.32 25.29
N GLY A 265 -1.72 -9.33 25.85
CA GLY A 265 -1.86 -10.66 25.26
C GLY A 265 -2.65 -11.58 26.19
N GLY A 266 -3.40 -12.55 25.66
CA GLY A 266 -4.12 -13.54 26.47
C GLY A 266 -4.90 -12.96 27.66
N GLU A 267 -4.41 -13.21 28.87
CA GLU A 267 -4.89 -12.70 30.16
C GLU A 267 -4.09 -11.53 30.73
N GLU A 268 -3.16 -10.97 29.96
CA GLU A 268 -2.28 -9.87 30.36
C GLU A 268 -2.81 -8.52 29.87
N PHE A 269 -2.77 -7.54 30.75
CA PHE A 269 -3.21 -6.18 30.48
C PHE A 269 -2.19 -5.16 30.98
N LEU A 270 -1.99 -4.09 30.20
CA LEU A 270 -1.14 -2.97 30.57
C LEU A 270 -1.99 -1.72 30.82
N LEU A 271 -1.91 -1.20 32.04
CA LEU A 271 -2.42 0.14 32.37
C LEU A 271 -1.33 1.16 32.11
N VAL A 272 -1.67 2.22 31.41
CA VAL A 272 -0.81 3.39 31.23
C VAL A 272 -1.40 4.56 31.99
N LEU A 273 -0.60 5.17 32.84
CA LEU A 273 -0.99 6.14 33.86
C LEU A 273 -0.16 7.43 33.71
N PRO A 274 -0.53 8.30 32.77
CA PRO A 274 0.11 9.61 32.63
C PRO A 274 -0.01 10.44 33.91
N GLU A 275 0.94 11.33 34.12
CA GLU A 275 1.00 12.25 35.26
C GLU A 275 0.88 11.55 36.64
N THR A 276 1.41 10.33 36.70
CA THR A 276 1.32 9.48 37.90
C THR A 276 2.69 8.87 38.20
N THR A 277 3.17 9.07 39.42
CA THR A 277 4.43 8.46 39.90
C THR A 277 4.26 6.96 40.11
N PHE A 278 5.34 6.16 39.98
CA PHE A 278 5.25 4.71 40.19
C PHE A 278 4.76 4.34 41.61
N LYS A 279 5.03 5.19 42.61
CA LYS A 279 4.52 5.01 43.98
C LYS A 279 3.00 5.12 44.02
N ASN A 280 2.42 6.10 43.33
CA ASN A 280 0.98 6.31 43.24
C ASN A 280 0.31 5.26 42.33
N ALA A 281 0.95 4.88 41.25
CA ALA A 281 0.53 3.79 40.38
C ALA A 281 0.47 2.46 41.16
N GLY A 282 1.45 2.19 42.02
CA GLY A 282 1.44 1.02 42.91
C GLY A 282 0.31 1.06 43.95
N ARG A 283 -0.08 2.23 44.48
CA ARG A 283 -1.25 2.37 45.34
C ARG A 283 -2.56 2.08 44.57
N LEU A 284 -2.66 2.55 43.34
CA LEU A 284 -3.78 2.26 42.44
C LEU A 284 -3.85 0.76 42.14
N ALA A 285 -2.75 0.14 41.75
CA ALA A 285 -2.66 -1.29 41.47
C ALA A 285 -3.09 -2.14 42.68
N GLU A 286 -2.73 -1.76 43.92
CA GLU A 286 -3.17 -2.45 45.13
C GLU A 286 -4.68 -2.30 45.39
N ARG A 287 -5.26 -1.14 45.04
CA ARG A 287 -6.72 -0.95 45.08
C ARG A 287 -7.43 -1.84 44.06
N LEU A 288 -6.91 -1.92 42.83
CA LEU A 288 -7.42 -2.77 41.77
C LEU A 288 -7.34 -4.24 42.17
N ARG A 289 -6.19 -4.71 42.64
CA ARG A 289 -5.99 -6.07 43.16
C ARG A 289 -7.04 -6.45 44.21
N LYS A 290 -7.22 -5.59 45.23
CA LYS A 290 -8.21 -5.81 46.29
C LYS A 290 -9.65 -5.84 45.74
N GLN A 291 -9.99 -5.03 44.76
CA GLN A 291 -11.31 -5.06 44.15
C GLN A 291 -11.56 -6.33 43.34
N ILE A 292 -10.52 -6.86 42.67
CA ILE A 292 -10.59 -8.09 41.91
C ILE A 292 -10.80 -9.28 42.88
N SER A 293 -9.97 -9.41 43.93
CA SER A 293 -10.00 -10.53 44.85
C SER A 293 -11.22 -10.56 45.76
N LYS A 294 -11.78 -9.39 46.13
CA LYS A 294 -12.95 -9.30 47.00
C LYS A 294 -14.29 -9.61 46.34
N LYS A 295 -14.46 -9.37 45.07
CA LYS A 295 -15.72 -9.55 44.35
C LYS A 295 -15.69 -10.82 43.52
N THR A 296 -16.55 -11.77 43.82
CA THR A 296 -16.72 -12.98 43.02
C THR A 296 -17.26 -12.67 41.61
N PHE A 297 -16.83 -13.47 40.66
CA PHE A 297 -17.39 -13.51 39.31
C PHE A 297 -18.52 -14.53 39.29
N LYS A 298 -19.61 -14.26 38.61
CA LYS A 298 -20.79 -15.14 38.54
C LYS A 298 -20.87 -15.78 37.16
N TRP A 299 -20.93 -17.11 37.14
CA TRP A 299 -21.11 -17.86 35.91
C TRP A 299 -22.03 -19.05 36.18
N GLU A 300 -23.15 -19.15 35.45
CA GLU A 300 -24.15 -20.25 35.57
C GLU A 300 -24.55 -20.62 37.03
N GLY A 301 -24.64 -19.62 37.88
CA GLY A 301 -24.95 -19.82 39.31
C GLY A 301 -23.74 -20.03 40.20
N GLU A 302 -22.57 -20.36 39.65
CA GLU A 302 -21.32 -20.54 40.38
C GLU A 302 -20.65 -19.20 40.71
N LYS A 303 -19.94 -19.18 41.83
CA LYS A 303 -19.15 -18.03 42.30
C LYS A 303 -17.65 -18.33 42.10
N ILE A 304 -17.05 -17.70 41.12
CA ILE A 304 -15.64 -17.88 40.82
C ILE A 304 -14.83 -16.74 41.48
N THR A 305 -13.80 -17.10 42.22
CA THR A 305 -12.86 -16.13 42.80
C THR A 305 -11.58 -16.18 42.02
N ILE A 306 -11.11 -15.03 41.54
CA ILE A 306 -9.83 -14.85 40.87
C ILE A 306 -9.01 -13.82 41.61
N THR A 307 -7.70 -13.92 41.46
CA THR A 307 -6.74 -12.91 41.88
C THR A 307 -5.94 -12.41 40.67
N ALA A 308 -5.19 -11.34 40.85
CA ALA A 308 -4.31 -10.85 39.83
C ALA A 308 -3.00 -10.35 40.45
N SER A 309 -1.93 -10.57 39.73
CA SER A 309 -0.59 -10.05 40.04
C SER A 309 -0.28 -8.83 39.22
N PHE A 310 0.47 -7.90 39.80
CA PHE A 310 0.81 -6.62 39.14
C PHE A 310 2.30 -6.34 39.28
N GLY A 311 2.93 -5.94 38.15
CA GLY A 311 4.25 -5.34 38.09
C GLY A 311 4.14 -3.87 37.73
N VAL A 312 4.66 -2.97 38.55
CA VAL A 312 4.48 -1.52 38.39
C VAL A 312 5.81 -0.80 38.32
N THR A 313 5.97 0.02 37.31
CA THR A 313 7.14 0.88 37.16
C THR A 313 6.77 2.25 36.59
N GLY A 314 7.71 3.18 36.51
CA GLY A 314 7.44 4.49 35.91
C GLY A 314 8.64 5.45 35.96
N LEU A 315 8.52 6.49 35.18
CA LEU A 315 9.44 7.61 35.03
C LEU A 315 8.97 8.75 35.92
N ASP A 316 9.63 8.96 37.09
CA ASP A 316 9.15 9.94 38.09
C ASP A 316 9.66 11.36 37.89
N LYS A 317 10.93 11.57 37.51
CA LYS A 317 11.54 12.92 37.44
C LYS A 317 12.57 13.15 36.34
N LYS A 318 13.13 12.11 35.78
CA LYS A 318 14.10 12.18 34.71
C LYS A 318 13.68 11.16 33.68
N VAL A 319 13.16 11.68 32.58
CA VAL A 319 12.99 10.81 31.43
C VAL A 319 14.39 10.61 30.86
N PRO A 320 14.79 9.39 30.60
CA PRO A 320 16.05 9.09 29.97
C PRO A 320 16.21 9.82 28.63
N ASP A 321 17.43 9.88 28.14
CA ASP A 321 17.80 10.46 26.86
C ASP A 321 16.93 9.93 25.70
N GLU A 322 17.07 10.52 24.52
CA GLU A 322 16.24 10.31 23.33
C GLU A 322 16.10 8.84 22.90
N ASP A 323 16.92 7.93 23.43
CA ASP A 323 16.98 6.51 23.10
C ASP A 323 16.07 5.60 23.96
N PHE A 324 15.32 6.14 24.93
CA PHE A 324 14.45 5.34 25.77
C PHE A 324 13.22 4.83 25.00
N LEU A 325 13.09 3.51 24.91
CA LEU A 325 12.04 2.85 24.15
C LEU A 325 10.87 2.38 25.04
N PRO A 326 9.66 2.26 24.49
CA PRO A 326 8.53 1.68 25.19
C PRO A 326 8.81 0.29 25.78
N ASP A 327 9.62 -0.50 25.07
CA ASP A 327 9.95 -1.86 25.47
C ASP A 327 10.73 -1.89 26.78
N ASP A 328 11.61 -0.93 27.07
CA ASP A 328 12.34 -0.84 28.34
C ASP A 328 11.39 -0.67 29.55
N LEU A 329 10.35 0.13 29.33
CA LEU A 329 9.33 0.37 30.37
C LEU A 329 8.47 -0.88 30.60
N ILE A 330 8.09 -1.55 29.52
CA ILE A 330 7.28 -2.78 29.59
C ILE A 330 8.09 -3.92 30.18
N GLU A 331 9.36 -4.09 29.78
CA GLU A 331 10.25 -5.14 30.28
C GLU A 331 10.49 -4.97 31.79
N THR A 332 10.72 -3.74 32.25
CA THR A 332 10.84 -3.49 33.69
C THR A 332 9.55 -3.83 34.44
N ALA A 333 8.37 -3.50 33.88
CA ALA A 333 7.10 -3.87 34.48
C ALA A 333 6.90 -5.39 34.50
N ASP A 334 7.32 -6.11 33.45
CA ASP A 334 7.26 -7.57 33.37
C ASP A 334 8.16 -8.24 34.42
N GLN A 335 9.36 -7.74 34.61
CA GLN A 335 10.27 -8.23 35.68
C GLN A 335 9.61 -8.10 37.05
N TYR A 336 8.91 -7.00 37.35
CA TYR A 336 8.18 -6.87 38.61
C TYR A 336 6.94 -7.77 38.68
N LEU A 337 6.23 -7.97 37.55
CA LEU A 337 5.13 -8.92 37.47
C LEU A 337 5.60 -10.37 37.75
N TYR A 338 6.73 -10.73 37.13
CA TYR A 338 7.36 -12.04 37.37
C TYR A 338 7.72 -12.24 38.84
N GLN A 339 8.29 -11.20 39.49
CA GLN A 339 8.56 -11.23 40.93
C GLN A 339 7.26 -11.41 41.73
N ALA A 340 6.17 -10.72 41.36
CA ALA A 340 4.87 -10.84 41.99
C ALA A 340 4.34 -12.30 41.90
N LYS A 341 4.41 -12.90 40.70
CA LYS A 341 3.98 -14.29 40.46
C LYS A 341 4.80 -15.31 41.29
N ASN A 342 6.13 -15.15 41.33
CA ASN A 342 7.01 -16.06 42.03
C ASN A 342 6.96 -15.90 43.56
N SER A 343 6.59 -14.73 44.05
CA SER A 343 6.46 -14.49 45.51
C SER A 343 5.13 -14.95 46.09
N GLY A 344 4.29 -15.66 45.31
CA GLY A 344 3.04 -16.27 45.80
C GLY A 344 1.78 -15.62 45.22
N ARG A 345 1.89 -14.82 44.14
CA ARG A 345 0.76 -14.21 43.44
C ARG A 345 -0.10 -13.25 44.28
N ASP A 346 -1.24 -12.81 43.76
CA ASP A 346 -2.18 -11.89 44.42
C ASP A 346 -1.48 -10.73 45.13
N ARG A 347 -0.58 -10.05 44.41
CA ARG A 347 0.21 -8.92 44.95
C ARG A 347 0.67 -7.92 43.89
N VAL A 348 1.16 -6.82 44.39
CA VAL A 348 1.78 -5.75 43.59
C VAL A 348 3.26 -5.70 43.96
N VAL A 349 4.13 -5.83 42.99
CA VAL A 349 5.56 -5.48 43.06
C VAL A 349 5.80 -4.24 42.24
N ARG A 350 6.60 -3.30 42.79
CA ARG A 350 6.85 -2.01 42.17
C ARG A 350 8.27 -1.51 42.41
N GLY A 351 8.80 -0.80 41.45
CA GLY A 351 10.08 -0.13 41.56
C GLY A 351 10.29 0.91 40.46
N PRO A 352 11.37 1.67 40.51
CA PRO A 352 11.76 2.55 39.42
C PRO A 352 12.10 1.74 38.16
N VAL A 353 12.16 2.41 37.02
CA VAL A 353 12.70 1.81 35.81
C VAL A 353 14.16 1.45 36.03
N SER A 354 14.52 0.22 35.68
CA SER A 354 15.92 -0.21 35.67
C SER A 354 16.54 0.22 34.33
N TYR A 355 17.55 1.07 34.40
CA TYR A 355 18.39 1.39 33.24
C TYR A 355 19.47 0.30 33.15
N THR A 356 19.44 -0.51 32.14
CA THR A 356 20.54 -1.40 31.76
C THR A 356 21.51 -0.70 30.85
#